data_a0bf5c6b5e451b5ce652409ad374e092
#
_entry.id   a0bf5c6b5e451b5ce652409ad374e092
#
_cell.length_a   1.000
_cell.length_b   1.000
_cell.length_c   1.000
_cell.angle_alpha   90.00
_cell.angle_beta   90.00
_cell.angle_gamma   90.00
#
_symmetry.space_group_name_H-M   'P 1'
#
loop_
_entity.id
_entity.type
_entity.pdbx_description
1 polymer ?
#
loop_
_entity_poly.entity_id
_entity_poly.type
_entity_poly.pdbx_seq_one_letter_code
_entity_poly.pdbx_strand_id
1 'polypeptide(L)' 'MNRHEGSFLGGQEAVIDYGDGEFVVLKQGQYVRCAVTGVRIPLEELRYWSVALNEAYASPAAVLARVNGQAASR' A
#
# COMPACT_ATOMS: atom_id res chain seq x y z
N MET A 1 -15.05 1.47 22.86
CA MET A 1 -14.88 1.35 22.40
C MET A 1 -14.58 1.40 21.53
N ASN A 2 -14.54 1.43 21.24
CA ASN A 2 -14.30 1.33 20.47
C ASN A 2 -13.59 1.34 19.77
N ARG A 3 -13.23 1.56 19.55
CA ARG A 3 -12.51 1.47 18.91
C ARG A 3 -12.11 0.47 18.42
N HIS A 4 -12.30 -0.23 18.70
CA HIS A 4 -12.07 -1.31 18.24
C HIS A 4 -12.69 -1.66 17.12
N GLU A 5 -13.55 -1.05 16.66
CA GLU A 5 -14.04 -1.39 15.49
C GLU A 5 -13.18 -1.16 14.41
N GLY A 6 -12.39 -0.18 14.37
CA GLY A 6 -11.42 0.06 13.33
C GLY A 6 -10.46 -1.07 13.21
N SER A 7 -9.98 -1.57 14.31
CA SER A 7 -9.05 -2.64 14.23
C SER A 7 -9.72 -3.91 13.79
N PHE A 8 -10.95 -4.06 14.13
CA PHE A 8 -11.69 -5.19 13.69
C PHE A 8 -11.80 -5.26 12.18
N LEU A 9 -12.03 -4.14 11.55
CA LEU A 9 -12.20 -4.11 10.13
C LEU A 9 -10.90 -4.14 9.36
N GLY A 10 -9.87 -3.54 9.86
CA GLY A 10 -8.69 -3.41 9.06
C GLY A 10 -7.41 -3.74 9.74
N GLY A 11 -7.50 -3.87 11.04
CA GLY A 11 -6.31 -4.05 11.78
C GLY A 11 -5.43 -2.82 11.65
N GLN A 12 -4.14 -3.00 11.60
CA GLN A 12 -3.25 -1.86 11.50
C GLN A 12 -2.45 -1.94 10.23
N GLU A 13 -1.96 -0.79 9.84
CA GLU A 13 -1.20 -0.67 8.62
C GLU A 13 0.19 -1.22 8.82
N ALA A 14 0.64 -2.03 7.88
CA ALA A 14 1.99 -2.57 7.91
C ALA A 14 2.96 -1.54 7.38
N VAL A 15 4.22 -1.66 7.78
CA VAL A 15 5.30 -0.88 7.20
C VAL A 15 6.16 -1.85 6.43
N ILE A 16 6.36 -1.56 5.17
CA ILE A 16 6.99 -2.48 4.22
C ILE A 16 8.20 -1.83 3.57
N ASP A 17 9.23 -2.63 3.39
CA ASP A 17 10.36 -2.25 2.57
C ASP A 17 10.21 -3.03 1.26
N TYR A 18 9.96 -2.33 0.18
CA TYR A 18 9.67 -2.96 -1.11
C TYR A 18 10.96 -3.24 -1.86
N GLY A 19 11.12 -4.47 -2.26
CA GLY A 19 12.29 -4.90 -2.99
C GLY A 19 11.97 -5.37 -4.39
N ASP A 20 12.98 -5.82 -5.06
CA ASP A 20 12.86 -6.26 -6.44
C ASP A 20 12.28 -7.67 -6.46
N GLY A 21 10.97 -7.74 -6.69
CA GLY A 21 10.27 -9.01 -6.74
C GLY A 21 9.75 -9.51 -5.41
N GLU A 22 10.05 -8.81 -4.33
CA GLU A 22 9.56 -9.24 -3.02
C GLU A 22 9.56 -8.05 -2.07
N PHE A 23 8.91 -8.21 -0.94
CA PHE A 23 8.91 -7.15 0.06
C PHE A 23 9.21 -7.75 1.43
N VAL A 24 9.68 -6.89 2.32
CA VAL A 24 10.00 -7.27 3.69
C VAL A 24 9.12 -6.46 4.62
N VAL A 25 8.47 -7.12 5.55
CA VAL A 25 7.61 -6.44 6.51
C VAL A 25 8.47 -5.92 7.65
N LEU A 26 8.53 -4.62 7.80
CA LEU A 26 9.29 -3.99 8.87
C LEU A 26 8.46 -3.83 10.12
N LYS A 27 7.17 -3.61 9.95
CA LYS A 27 6.26 -3.52 11.08
C LYS A 27 5.01 -4.28 10.71
N GLN A 28 4.59 -5.18 11.58
CA GLN A 28 3.44 -6.03 11.32
C GLN A 28 2.17 -5.23 11.11
N GLY A 29 1.33 -5.72 10.23
CA GLY A 29 0.03 -5.14 9.97
C GLY A 29 -0.67 -5.98 8.96
N GLN A 30 -1.93 -5.64 8.67
CA GLN A 30 -2.76 -6.43 7.80
C GLN A 30 -2.85 -5.86 6.39
N TYR A 31 -2.49 -4.61 6.21
CA TYR A 31 -2.66 -3.95 4.92
C TYR A 31 -1.65 -2.82 4.77
N VAL A 32 -1.52 -2.36 3.53
CA VAL A 32 -0.85 -1.09 3.24
C VAL A 32 -1.81 -0.26 2.41
N ARG A 33 -1.49 1.00 2.19
CA ARG A 33 -2.35 1.87 1.41
C ARG A 33 -1.74 2.14 0.05
N CYS A 34 -2.61 2.21 -0.96
CA CYS A 34 -2.18 2.59 -2.29
C CYS A 34 -1.73 4.05 -2.27
N ALA A 35 -0.57 4.31 -2.83
CA ALA A 35 -0.01 5.66 -2.84
C ALA A 35 -0.82 6.62 -3.70
N VAL A 36 -1.58 6.09 -4.64
CA VAL A 36 -2.34 6.92 -5.57
C VAL A 36 -3.77 7.12 -5.10
N THR A 37 -4.43 6.04 -4.70
CA THR A 37 -5.86 6.10 -4.40
C THR A 37 -6.16 6.12 -2.90
N GLY A 38 -5.22 5.69 -2.09
CA GLY A 38 -5.44 5.62 -0.65
C GLY A 38 -6.22 4.41 -0.18
N VAL A 39 -6.63 3.53 -1.08
CA VAL A 39 -7.38 2.36 -0.67
C VAL A 39 -6.47 1.39 0.07
N ARG A 40 -7.05 0.61 0.93
CA ARG A 40 -6.31 -0.41 1.66
C ARG A 40 -6.06 -1.61 0.78
N ILE A 41 -4.86 -2.14 0.86
CA ILE A 41 -4.45 -3.30 0.09
C ILE A 41 -4.04 -4.36 1.11
N PRO A 42 -4.84 -5.42 1.27
CA PRO A 42 -4.40 -6.52 2.15
C PRO A 42 -3.08 -7.06 1.67
N LEU A 43 -2.21 -7.44 2.58
CA LEU A 43 -0.87 -7.88 2.18
C LEU A 43 -0.90 -9.06 1.23
N GLU A 44 -1.88 -9.94 1.38
CA GLU A 44 -1.97 -11.09 0.50
C GLU A 44 -2.40 -10.70 -0.91
N GLU A 45 -2.87 -9.47 -1.11
CA GLU A 45 -3.25 -8.97 -2.42
C GLU A 45 -2.27 -7.96 -2.98
N LEU A 46 -1.20 -7.70 -2.26
CA LEU A 46 -0.20 -6.72 -2.67
C LEU A 46 0.62 -7.27 -3.83
N ARG A 47 0.53 -6.62 -4.98
CA ARG A 47 1.19 -7.09 -6.18
C ARG A 47 1.99 -6.03 -6.91
N TYR A 48 1.67 -4.76 -6.70
CA TYR A 48 2.31 -3.68 -7.44
C TYR A 48 2.94 -2.70 -6.47
N TRP A 49 4.18 -2.36 -6.71
CA TRP A 49 4.86 -1.37 -5.85
C TRP A 49 6.03 -0.78 -6.61
N SER A 50 6.57 0.30 -6.06
CA SER A 50 7.78 0.93 -6.58
C SER A 50 8.90 0.75 -5.58
N VAL A 51 9.99 0.18 -6.01
CA VAL A 51 11.17 0.07 -5.17
C VAL A 51 11.78 1.46 -4.94
N ALA A 52 11.86 2.24 -5.99
CA ALA A 52 12.48 3.55 -5.90
C ALA A 52 11.72 4.50 -4.96
N LEU A 53 10.40 4.44 -5.00
CA LEU A 53 9.58 5.32 -4.17
C LEU A 53 9.12 4.66 -2.89
N ASN A 54 9.34 3.36 -2.78
CA ASN A 54 8.95 2.56 -1.63
C ASN A 54 7.47 2.74 -1.31
N GLU A 55 6.63 2.51 -2.29
CA GLU A 55 5.20 2.67 -2.12
C GLU A 55 4.45 1.62 -2.91
N ALA A 56 3.21 1.35 -2.48
CA ALA A 56 2.38 0.31 -3.05
C ALA A 56 1.29 0.89 -3.92
N TYR A 57 0.80 0.08 -4.85
CA TYR A 57 -0.27 0.47 -5.77
C TYR A 57 -1.33 -0.62 -5.79
N ALA A 58 -2.58 -0.20 -5.80
CA ALA A 58 -3.70 -1.14 -5.73
C ALA A 58 -3.98 -1.82 -7.07
N SER A 59 -3.56 -1.21 -8.18
CA SER A 59 -3.94 -1.70 -9.49
C SER A 59 -2.97 -1.21 -10.54
N PRO A 60 -2.99 -1.82 -11.73
CA PRO A 60 -2.21 -1.29 -12.84
C PRO A 60 -2.56 0.15 -13.19
N ALA A 61 -3.82 0.52 -13.04
CA ALA A 61 -4.21 1.90 -13.31
C ALA A 61 -3.51 2.85 -12.35
N ALA A 62 -3.38 2.46 -11.09
CA ALA A 62 -2.67 3.28 -10.12
C ALA A 62 -1.19 3.39 -10.49
N VAL A 63 -0.60 2.31 -10.97
CA VAL A 63 0.78 2.34 -11.42
C VAL A 63 0.94 3.35 -12.55
N LEU A 64 0.06 3.28 -13.54
CA LEU A 64 0.14 4.19 -14.66
C LEU A 64 -0.05 5.64 -14.24
N ALA A 65 -0.97 5.89 -13.34
CA ALA A 65 -1.19 7.25 -12.85
C ALA A 65 0.07 7.78 -12.19
N ARG A 66 0.74 6.94 -11.43
CA ARG A 66 1.95 7.38 -10.75
C ARG A 66 3.09 7.63 -11.74
N VAL A 67 3.25 6.71 -12.70
CA VAL A 67 4.29 6.83 -13.70
C VAL A 67 4.07 8.10 -14.52
N ASN A 68 2.83 8.42 -14.83
CA ASN A 68 2.54 9.61 -15.60
C ASN A 68 2.59 10.88 -14.76
N GLY A 69 2.78 10.74 -13.46
CA GLY A 69 2.93 11.88 -12.59
C GLY A 69 1.65 12.56 -12.20
N GLN A 70 0.52 12.00 -12.59
CA GLN A 70 -0.74 12.69 -12.37
C GLN A 70 -1.12 12.79 -10.92
N ALA A 71 -1.06 11.70 -10.23
CA ALA A 71 -1.44 11.71 -8.84
C ALA A 71 -0.47 12.51 -8.02
N ALA A 72 0.78 12.44 -8.36
CA ALA A 72 1.79 13.11 -7.58
C ALA A 72 1.79 14.59 -7.83
N SER A 73 1.50 14.98 -9.02
CA SER A 73 1.72 16.35 -9.38
C SER A 73 0.58 17.25 -8.98
N ARG A 74 -0.48 16.68 -8.64
CA ARG A 74 -1.58 17.55 -8.28
C ARG A 74 -2.19 17.14 -7.05
#